data_7302b1451edb5d9156e8ed90f2a3d443
#
_entry.id   7302b1451edb5d9156e8ed90f2a3d443
#
_cell.length_a   1.000
_cell.length_b   1.000
_cell.length_c   1.000
_cell.angle_alpha   90.00
_cell.angle_beta   90.00
_cell.angle_gamma   90.00
#
_symmetry.space_group_name_H-M   'P 1'
#
loop_
_entity.id
_entity.type
_entity.pdbx_description
1 polymer ?
#
loop_
_entity_poly.entity_id
_entity_poly.type
_entity_poly.pdbx_seq_one_letter_code
_entity_poly.pdbx_strand_id
1 'polypeptide(L)'
;MAQGIVIAGTHSGGGKTTITLGLLAALKKKGLKVQSFKAGPDFIDSGLHRIITGTPSMNLDIRKCGEDYVRNCFYKHSMGADISIVEGVMGMYDGEFSTANLAGQLNLPVILVVDAYGMAESAGAIVKGFVENEKQKPP
;
A
#
# COMPACT_ATOMS: atom_id res chain seq x y z
N MET A 1 14.83 3.11 11.57
CA MET A 1 13.99 3.52 10.42
C MET A 1 12.97 2.42 10.17
N ALA A 2 11.71 2.77 10.08
CA ALA A 2 10.68 1.77 9.79
C ALA A 2 10.85 1.23 8.36
N GLN A 3 10.91 -0.09 8.22
CA GLN A 3 10.93 -0.74 6.92
C GLN A 3 9.49 -0.98 6.46
N GLY A 4 9.17 -0.57 5.27
CA GLY A 4 7.83 -0.76 4.73
C GLY A 4 7.76 -0.65 3.22
N ILE A 5 6.65 -1.13 2.67
CA ILE A 5 6.36 -1.14 1.24
C ILE A 5 4.90 -0.73 1.05
N VAL A 6 4.64 0.07 0.04
CA VAL A 6 3.28 0.42 -0.37
C VAL A 6 2.89 -0.47 -1.56
N ILE A 7 1.72 -1.10 -1.49
CA ILE A 7 1.14 -1.84 -2.61
C ILE A 7 0.14 -0.94 -3.31
N ALA A 8 0.43 -0.56 -4.53
CA ALA A 8 -0.43 0.28 -5.35
C ALA A 8 -0.93 -0.47 -6.59
N GLY A 9 -1.99 0.01 -7.17
CA GLY A 9 -2.54 -0.54 -8.42
C GLY A 9 -2.73 0.53 -9.46
N THR A 10 -3.00 0.11 -10.69
CA THR A 10 -3.32 1.02 -11.80
C THR A 10 -4.75 1.55 -11.72
N HIS A 11 -5.64 0.81 -11.07
CA HIS A 11 -7.05 1.13 -10.89
C HIS A 11 -7.68 0.31 -9.76
N SER A 12 -8.90 0.66 -9.36
CA SER A 12 -9.68 -0.16 -8.42
C SER A 12 -10.01 -1.52 -9.03
N GLY A 13 -9.97 -2.58 -8.20
CA GLY A 13 -10.27 -3.95 -8.66
C GLY A 13 -9.14 -4.62 -9.44
N GLY A 14 -7.95 -4.03 -9.52
CA GLY A 14 -6.79 -4.55 -10.25
C GLY A 14 -5.99 -5.64 -9.52
N GLY A 15 -6.47 -6.15 -8.38
CA GLY A 15 -5.84 -7.24 -7.64
C GLY A 15 -4.95 -6.82 -6.46
N LYS A 16 -4.95 -5.54 -6.05
CA LYS A 16 -4.16 -5.06 -4.89
C LYS A 16 -4.42 -5.86 -3.63
N THR A 17 -5.68 -6.06 -3.27
CA THR A 17 -6.07 -6.78 -2.05
C THR A 17 -5.58 -8.22 -2.09
N THR A 18 -5.78 -8.93 -3.19
CA THR A 18 -5.32 -10.32 -3.36
C THR A 18 -3.80 -10.42 -3.19
N ILE A 19 -3.04 -9.56 -3.85
CA ILE A 19 -1.57 -9.52 -3.74
C ILE A 19 -1.14 -9.17 -2.33
N THR A 20 -1.78 -8.17 -1.71
CA THR A 20 -1.47 -7.76 -0.34
C THR A 20 -1.69 -8.91 0.64
N LEU A 21 -2.85 -9.59 0.58
CA LEU A 21 -3.16 -10.72 1.45
C LEU A 21 -2.19 -11.87 1.26
N GLY A 22 -1.85 -12.21 0.02
CA GLY A 22 -0.85 -13.23 -0.30
C GLY A 22 0.53 -12.89 0.26
N LEU A 23 0.96 -11.63 0.13
CA LEU A 23 2.23 -11.16 0.65
C LEU A 23 2.27 -11.19 2.19
N LEU A 24 1.22 -10.71 2.84
CA LEU A 24 1.11 -10.77 4.31
C LEU A 24 1.20 -12.21 4.81
N ALA A 25 0.47 -13.14 4.19
CA ALA A 25 0.49 -14.55 4.54
C ALA A 25 1.88 -15.18 4.35
N ALA A 26 2.53 -14.88 3.22
CA ALA A 26 3.86 -15.41 2.91
C ALA A 26 4.93 -14.90 3.90
N LEU A 27 4.92 -13.62 4.22
CA LEU A 27 5.85 -13.02 5.18
C LEU A 27 5.64 -13.58 6.58
N LYS A 28 4.38 -13.72 7.00
CA LYS A 28 4.06 -14.33 8.29
C LYS A 28 4.49 -15.81 8.36
N LYS A 29 4.30 -16.56 7.29
CA LYS A 29 4.76 -17.96 7.20
C LYS A 29 6.28 -18.07 7.34
N LYS A 30 7.03 -17.06 6.93
CA LYS A 30 8.48 -16.96 7.15
C LYS A 30 8.88 -16.59 8.57
N GLY A 31 7.92 -16.39 9.47
CA GLY A 31 8.17 -16.03 10.87
C GLY A 31 8.40 -14.55 11.11
N LEU A 32 8.15 -13.68 10.12
CA LEU A 32 8.31 -12.25 10.27
C LEU A 32 7.14 -11.61 11.02
N LYS A 33 7.44 -10.63 11.84
CA LYS A 33 6.42 -9.76 12.46
C LYS A 33 6.00 -8.72 11.44
N VAL A 34 4.77 -8.83 10.93
CA VAL A 34 4.25 -7.96 9.88
C VAL A 34 3.20 -7.02 10.44
N GLN A 35 3.37 -5.73 10.23
CA GLN A 35 2.34 -4.73 10.49
C GLN A 35 1.68 -4.32 9.18
N SER A 36 0.36 -4.43 9.13
CA SER A 36 -0.41 -4.00 7.96
C SER A 36 -1.10 -2.67 8.19
N PHE A 37 -1.26 -1.93 7.09
CA PHE A 37 -1.98 -0.67 7.01
C PHE A 37 -2.84 -0.64 5.77
N LYS A 38 -3.93 0.12 5.81
CA LYS A 38 -4.77 0.42 4.66
C LYS A 38 -4.85 1.93 4.44
N ALA A 39 -4.57 2.40 3.24
CA ALA A 39 -4.80 3.79 2.87
C ALA A 39 -6.31 4.10 2.85
N GLY A 40 -6.69 5.21 3.47
CA GLY A 40 -8.08 5.65 3.54
C GLY A 40 -8.94 4.93 4.59
N PRO A 41 -10.26 5.21 4.60
CA PRO A 41 -11.17 4.75 5.64
C PRO A 41 -11.85 3.41 5.31
N ASP A 42 -11.11 2.43 4.83
CA ASP A 42 -11.63 1.11 4.45
C ASP A 42 -11.49 0.13 5.61
N PHE A 43 -12.62 -0.39 6.11
CA PHE A 43 -12.64 -1.36 7.20
C PHE A 43 -12.69 -2.82 6.73
N ILE A 44 -13.06 -3.07 5.47
CA ILE A 44 -13.16 -4.43 4.92
C ILE A 44 -11.76 -5.00 4.72
N ASP A 45 -10.91 -4.30 3.99
CA ASP A 45 -9.53 -4.73 3.72
C ASP A 45 -8.70 -4.79 5.01
N SER A 46 -8.87 -3.83 5.91
CA SER A 46 -8.22 -3.84 7.22
C SER A 46 -8.62 -5.07 8.06
N GLY A 47 -9.88 -5.48 7.98
CA GLY A 47 -10.37 -6.69 8.61
C GLY A 47 -9.74 -7.96 8.05
N LEU A 48 -9.59 -8.05 6.74
CA LEU A 48 -8.92 -9.16 6.07
C LEU A 48 -7.43 -9.22 6.44
N HIS A 49 -6.74 -8.08 6.47
CA HIS A 49 -5.36 -8.00 6.94
C HIS A 49 -5.20 -8.57 8.35
N ARG A 50 -6.10 -8.19 9.26
CA ARG A 50 -6.09 -8.67 10.65
C ARG A 50 -6.26 -10.18 10.76
N ILE A 51 -7.14 -10.75 9.95
CA ILE A 51 -7.34 -12.21 9.94
C ILE A 51 -6.05 -12.93 9.60
N ILE A 52 -5.28 -12.42 8.65
CA ILE A 52 -4.04 -13.06 8.21
C ILE A 52 -2.89 -12.78 9.17
N THR A 53 -2.72 -11.54 9.60
CA THR A 53 -1.57 -11.15 10.44
C THR A 53 -1.75 -11.49 11.91
N GLY A 54 -3.00 -11.58 12.38
CA GLY A 54 -3.33 -11.73 13.80
C GLY A 54 -3.19 -10.44 14.60
N THR A 55 -2.83 -9.32 13.95
CA THR A 55 -2.67 -8.00 14.57
C THR A 55 -3.59 -6.97 13.90
N PRO A 56 -4.05 -5.94 14.64
CA PRO A 56 -4.88 -4.90 14.04
C PRO A 56 -4.18 -4.21 12.88
N SER A 57 -4.87 -4.06 11.77
CA SER A 57 -4.45 -3.22 10.66
C SER A 57 -4.93 -1.79 10.90
N MET A 58 -4.07 -0.80 10.68
CA MET A 58 -4.38 0.60 10.92
C MET A 58 -4.74 1.30 9.61
N ASN A 59 -5.73 2.19 9.66
CA ASN A 59 -6.12 3.03 8.53
C ASN A 59 -5.27 4.30 8.50
N LEU A 60 -4.69 4.60 7.35
CA LEU A 60 -3.92 5.80 7.09
C LEU A 60 -4.77 6.74 6.22
N ASP A 61 -5.59 7.56 6.85
CA ASP A 61 -6.52 8.48 6.18
C ASP A 61 -6.07 9.94 6.38
N ILE A 62 -5.33 10.47 5.40
CA ILE A 62 -4.80 11.83 5.43
C ILE A 62 -5.94 12.86 5.46
N ARG A 63 -7.01 12.61 4.70
CA ARG A 63 -8.13 13.54 4.60
C ARG A 63 -8.84 13.78 5.92
N LYS A 64 -9.03 12.71 6.70
CA LYS A 64 -9.72 12.79 7.99
C LYS A 64 -8.80 13.14 9.15
N CYS A 65 -7.58 12.64 9.13
CA CYS A 65 -6.68 12.69 10.28
C CYS A 65 -5.51 13.66 10.11
N GLY A 66 -5.21 14.08 8.87
CA GLY A 66 -4.06 14.94 8.55
C GLY A 66 -2.74 14.16 8.42
N GLU A 67 -1.77 14.81 7.79
CA GLU A 67 -0.48 14.21 7.45
C GLU A 67 0.35 13.82 8.67
N ASP A 68 0.40 14.69 9.67
CA ASP A 68 1.20 14.45 10.87
C ASP A 68 0.69 13.25 11.66
N TYR A 69 -0.64 13.15 11.78
CA TYR A 69 -1.25 12.00 12.45
C TYR A 69 -0.95 10.69 11.70
N VAL A 70 -1.10 10.68 10.38
CA VAL A 70 -0.85 9.51 9.54
C VAL A 70 0.60 9.07 9.66
N ARG A 71 1.53 10.00 9.61
CA ARG A 71 2.97 9.75 9.77
C ARG A 71 3.28 9.14 11.14
N ASN A 72 2.77 9.77 12.20
CA ASN A 72 2.95 9.29 13.57
C ASN A 72 2.31 7.91 13.79
N CYS A 73 1.12 7.69 13.24
CA CYS A 73 0.43 6.39 13.28
C CYS A 73 1.27 5.30 12.62
N PHE A 74 1.79 5.57 11.42
CA PHE A 74 2.65 4.63 10.70
C PHE A 74 3.89 4.28 11.52
N TYR A 75 4.65 5.27 11.97
CA TYR A 75 5.89 5.02 12.72
C TYR A 75 5.63 4.31 14.05
N LYS A 76 4.61 4.74 14.80
CA LYS A 76 4.27 4.12 16.08
C LYS A 76 3.94 2.64 15.94
N HIS A 77 3.10 2.29 14.97
CA HIS A 77 2.67 0.90 14.78
C HIS A 77 3.70 0.04 14.04
N SER A 78 4.61 0.65 13.30
CA SER A 78 5.72 -0.06 12.65
C SER A 78 6.85 -0.42 13.61
N MET A 79 6.89 0.22 14.78
CA MET A 79 7.90 -0.12 15.80
C MET A 79 7.71 -1.56 16.27
N GLY A 80 8.77 -2.35 16.23
CA GLY A 80 8.76 -3.76 16.63
C GLY A 80 8.25 -4.72 15.55
N ALA A 81 7.84 -4.23 14.39
CA ALA A 81 7.61 -5.06 13.21
C ALA A 81 8.90 -5.22 12.40
N ASP A 82 9.06 -6.38 11.77
CA ASP A 82 10.18 -6.61 10.85
C ASP A 82 9.93 -5.90 9.52
N ILE A 83 8.66 -5.83 9.10
CA ILE A 83 8.23 -5.12 7.89
C ILE A 83 6.80 -4.61 8.03
N SER A 84 6.53 -3.47 7.41
CA SER A 84 5.21 -2.87 7.30
C SER A 84 4.71 -2.91 5.86
N ILE A 85 3.45 -3.29 5.68
CA ILE A 85 2.80 -3.33 4.36
C ILE A 85 1.62 -2.37 4.37
N VAL A 86 1.64 -1.41 3.45
CA VAL A 86 0.55 -0.44 3.26
C VAL A 86 -0.18 -0.79 1.97
N GLU A 87 -1.44 -1.21 2.08
CA GLU A 87 -2.29 -1.39 0.90
C GLU A 87 -2.88 -0.06 0.47
N GLY A 88 -2.64 0.31 -0.79
CA GLY A 88 -3.17 1.53 -1.39
C GLY A 88 -4.67 1.47 -1.67
N VAL A 89 -5.21 2.57 -2.13
CA VAL A 89 -6.61 2.76 -2.48
C VAL A 89 -6.73 3.25 -3.92
N MET A 90 -7.76 2.81 -4.64
CA MET A 90 -8.01 3.20 -6.05
C MET A 90 -6.77 2.99 -6.93
N GLY A 91 -6.64 3.70 -8.03
CA GLY A 91 -5.40 3.79 -8.79
C GLY A 91 -4.33 4.60 -8.04
N MET A 92 -3.07 4.30 -8.28
CA MET A 92 -1.93 4.88 -7.56
C MET A 92 -1.94 6.42 -7.49
N TYR A 93 -2.37 7.07 -8.57
CA TYR A 93 -2.40 8.53 -8.69
C TYR A 93 -3.80 9.14 -8.52
N ASP A 94 -4.81 8.33 -8.19
CA ASP A 94 -6.19 8.78 -8.11
C ASP A 94 -6.50 9.43 -6.76
N GLY A 95 -7.37 10.45 -6.82
CA GLY A 95 -7.83 11.18 -5.64
C GLY A 95 -6.89 12.30 -5.19
N GLU A 96 -7.40 13.15 -4.31
CA GLU A 96 -6.67 14.29 -3.75
C GLU A 96 -5.49 13.83 -2.89
N PHE A 97 -5.70 12.80 -2.08
CA PHE A 97 -4.67 12.17 -1.25
C PHE A 97 -4.39 10.77 -1.80
N SER A 98 -3.67 10.73 -2.93
CA SER A 98 -3.39 9.49 -3.65
C SER A 98 -2.47 8.55 -2.87
N THR A 99 -2.46 7.28 -3.28
CA THR A 99 -1.49 6.30 -2.76
C THR A 99 -0.06 6.73 -3.03
N ALA A 100 0.23 7.35 -4.17
CA ALA A 100 1.54 7.92 -4.49
C ALA A 100 1.93 9.05 -3.52
N ASN A 101 1.00 9.93 -3.19
CA ASN A 101 1.21 10.99 -2.20
C ASN A 101 1.53 10.40 -0.81
N LEU A 102 0.76 9.42 -0.37
CA LEU A 102 1.01 8.73 0.90
C LEU A 102 2.38 8.05 0.92
N ALA A 103 2.76 7.36 -0.15
CA ALA A 103 4.08 6.73 -0.26
C ALA A 103 5.21 7.75 -0.16
N GLY A 104 5.06 8.90 -0.81
CA GLY A 104 6.02 10.02 -0.72
C GLY A 104 6.14 10.57 0.69
N GLN A 105 5.03 10.78 1.39
CA GLN A 105 5.03 11.28 2.77
C GLN A 105 5.65 10.33 3.77
N LEU A 106 5.48 9.03 3.56
CA LEU A 106 6.07 7.99 4.40
C LEU A 106 7.48 7.60 3.96
N ASN A 107 7.95 8.14 2.84
CA ASN A 107 9.24 7.80 2.20
C ASN A 107 9.38 6.28 1.99
N LEU A 108 8.36 5.66 1.42
CA LEU A 108 8.29 4.22 1.19
C LEU A 108 8.33 3.88 -0.29
N PRO A 109 9.03 2.82 -0.68
CA PRO A 109 8.98 2.29 -2.03
C PRO A 109 7.60 1.71 -2.35
N VAL A 110 7.26 1.69 -3.63
CA VAL A 110 5.97 1.21 -4.14
C VAL A 110 6.17 -0.03 -4.99
N ILE A 111 5.35 -1.06 -4.74
CA ILE A 111 5.13 -2.16 -5.66
C ILE A 111 3.85 -1.87 -6.43
N LEU A 112 3.96 -1.71 -7.74
CA LEU A 112 2.82 -1.49 -8.61
C LEU A 112 2.25 -2.82 -9.09
N VAL A 113 0.99 -3.07 -8.74
CA VAL A 113 0.22 -4.23 -9.22
C VAL A 113 -0.49 -3.84 -10.50
N VAL A 114 -0.23 -4.58 -11.56
CA VAL A 114 -0.83 -4.37 -12.89
C VAL A 114 -1.65 -5.60 -13.27
N ASP A 115 -2.93 -5.41 -13.53
CA ASP A 115 -3.74 -6.44 -14.18
C ASP A 115 -3.45 -6.42 -15.69
N ALA A 116 -2.67 -7.38 -16.14
CA ALA A 116 -2.28 -7.52 -17.55
C ALA A 116 -3.17 -8.49 -18.32
N TYR A 117 -4.40 -8.76 -17.84
CA TYR A 117 -5.32 -9.66 -18.54
C TYR A 117 -5.54 -9.19 -19.99
N GLY A 118 -5.34 -10.10 -20.93
CA GLY A 118 -5.43 -9.79 -22.37
C GLY A 118 -4.31 -8.92 -22.92
N MET A 119 -3.23 -8.68 -22.16
CA MET A 119 -2.08 -7.91 -22.59
C MET A 119 -0.84 -8.80 -22.74
N ALA A 120 0.03 -8.41 -23.67
CA ALA A 120 1.41 -8.88 -23.77
C ALA A 120 2.35 -7.69 -23.51
N GLU A 121 3.12 -7.27 -24.50
CA GLU A 121 4.04 -6.13 -24.38
C GLU A 121 3.35 -4.80 -24.04
N SER A 122 2.06 -4.66 -24.34
CA SER A 122 1.28 -3.47 -23.99
C SER A 122 1.24 -3.17 -22.50
N ALA A 123 1.39 -4.19 -21.62
CA ALA A 123 1.50 -3.98 -20.19
C ALA A 123 2.71 -3.11 -19.84
N GLY A 124 3.80 -3.21 -20.58
CA GLY A 124 4.99 -2.38 -20.42
C GLY A 124 4.72 -0.90 -20.63
N ALA A 125 3.84 -0.54 -21.55
CA ALA A 125 3.45 0.86 -21.79
C ALA A 125 2.69 1.44 -20.58
N ILE A 126 1.84 0.65 -19.93
CA ILE A 126 1.15 1.05 -18.71
C ILE A 126 2.16 1.29 -17.58
N VAL A 127 3.04 0.34 -17.34
CA VAL A 127 4.09 0.46 -16.30
C VAL A 127 4.95 1.69 -16.55
N LYS A 128 5.38 1.90 -17.78
CA LYS A 128 6.18 3.08 -18.15
C LYS A 128 5.45 4.38 -17.85
N GLY A 129 4.17 4.48 -18.19
CA GLY A 129 3.36 5.66 -17.90
C GLY A 129 3.28 5.96 -16.39
N PHE A 130 3.12 4.92 -15.55
CA PHE A 130 3.10 5.08 -14.10
C PHE A 130 4.45 5.49 -13.53
N VAL A 131 5.55 4.89 -14.02
CA VAL A 131 6.91 5.20 -13.55
C VAL A 131 7.35 6.61 -13.96
N GLU A 132 6.97 7.07 -15.14
CA GLU A 132 7.36 8.37 -15.69
C GLU A 132 6.39 9.52 -15.34
N ASN A 133 5.35 9.28 -14.54
CA ASN A 133 4.43 10.34 -14.11
C ASN A 133 5.10 11.25 -13.09
N GLU A 134 5.74 12.33 -13.57
CA GLU A 134 6.55 13.22 -12.75
C GLU A 134 5.76 14.06 -11.73
N LYS A 135 4.46 14.27 -11.94
CA LYS A 135 3.66 15.17 -11.09
C LYS A 135 3.43 14.63 -9.66
N GLN A 136 3.54 13.33 -9.46
CA GLN A 136 3.24 12.70 -8.18
C GLN A 136 4.16 11.51 -7.89
N LYS A 137 5.35 11.51 -8.48
CA LYS A 137 6.29 10.40 -8.36
C LYS A 137 6.69 10.17 -6.89
N PRO A 138 6.41 8.98 -6.33
CA PRO A 138 6.95 8.64 -5.01
C PRO A 138 8.47 8.41 -5.08
N PRO A 139 9.14 8.39 -3.95
CA PRO A 139 10.57 8.13 -3.90
C PRO A 139 10.97 6.75 -4.44
#